data_4c60a8d16d137050019721662c8e2ddb
#
_entry.id   4c60a8d16d137050019721662c8e2ddb
#
_cell.length_a   1.000
_cell.length_b   1.000
_cell.length_c   1.000
_cell.angle_alpha   90.00
_cell.angle_beta   90.00
_cell.angle_gamma   90.00
#
_symmetry.space_group_name_H-M   'P 1'
#
loop_
_entity.id
_entity.type
_entity.pdbx_description
1 polymer ?
#
loop_
_entity_poly.entity_id
_entity_poly.type
_entity_poly.pdbx_seq_one_letter_code
_entity_poly.pdbx_strand_id
1 'polypeptide(L)'
;MNKAIYIATTEENSGKSIITLGLMSMLINKTAKVGYFRPIIEDFREGALDNHIETVLTHFGLDISFDDAYALTKSKLIKKKNEGKIGEIIDLIIEKFKRLEERFDFVLVEGTSFTGEGTSIELDLNVLIAKNLGIPTIIVGSGVGKTLEELVEGLHLAYDSFKAKEVEVLSIIANKVQFENIELVTNSLQNRLPESVLINTIPIIPSLDNPTIQEIVNELNAEVLFGNDYLDNQVSSFSVGAMQLRNYLSYINENELVITPGDRADIILGSLQANESANYPKVSGIVLTAGIKPDDTILKLIEGLSSIVPIISVTEGTFAITNRIGSIKSKIYANNK
;
A
#
# COMPACT_ATOMS: atom_id res chain seq x y z
N MET A 1 -4.69 31.35 -7.54
CA MET A 1 -4.29 30.31 -6.56
C MET A 1 -4.68 28.96 -7.16
N ASN A 2 -3.76 28.01 -7.27
CA ASN A 2 -4.08 26.73 -7.85
C ASN A 2 -5.08 26.01 -6.93
N LYS A 3 -6.19 25.53 -7.50
CA LYS A 3 -7.24 24.83 -6.76
C LYS A 3 -7.05 23.30 -6.77
N ALA A 4 -5.93 22.83 -7.26
CA ALA A 4 -5.64 21.41 -7.31
C ALA A 4 -4.13 21.15 -7.31
N ILE A 5 -3.76 19.90 -6.97
CA ILE A 5 -2.39 19.39 -7.04
C ILE A 5 -2.40 17.94 -7.53
N TYR A 6 -1.40 17.59 -8.34
CA TYR A 6 -1.20 16.25 -8.86
C TYR A 6 -0.11 15.52 -8.08
N ILE A 7 -0.33 14.27 -7.71
CA ILE A 7 0.69 13.40 -7.11
C ILE A 7 1.13 12.39 -8.16
N ALA A 8 2.36 12.52 -8.62
CA ALA A 8 3.00 11.55 -9.52
C ALA A 8 4.01 10.67 -8.78
N THR A 9 4.27 9.50 -9.33
CA THR A 9 5.29 8.59 -8.81
C THR A 9 6.28 8.20 -9.88
N THR A 10 7.51 7.90 -9.45
CA THR A 10 8.56 7.40 -10.35
C THR A 10 8.46 5.89 -10.55
N GLU A 11 7.80 5.17 -9.64
CA GLU A 11 7.64 3.71 -9.68
C GLU A 11 6.46 3.23 -8.83
N GLU A 12 6.16 1.95 -8.95
CA GLU A 12 5.22 1.24 -8.09
C GLU A 12 5.70 1.20 -6.63
N ASN A 13 4.75 1.04 -5.70
CA ASN A 13 5.02 0.89 -4.27
C ASN A 13 5.87 2.02 -3.65
N SER A 14 5.89 3.19 -4.30
CA SER A 14 6.57 4.39 -3.79
C SER A 14 6.01 4.92 -2.46
N GLY A 15 4.89 4.36 -1.98
CA GLY A 15 4.16 4.83 -0.80
C GLY A 15 3.23 6.01 -1.09
N LYS A 16 2.85 6.20 -2.37
CA LYS A 16 1.94 7.26 -2.81
C LYS A 16 0.66 7.35 -1.97
N SER A 17 0.03 6.20 -1.66
CA SER A 17 -1.24 6.16 -0.91
C SER A 17 -1.12 6.81 0.47
N ILE A 18 -0.05 6.54 1.20
CA ILE A 18 0.21 7.17 2.51
C ILE A 18 0.43 8.68 2.37
N ILE A 19 1.15 9.09 1.33
CA ILE A 19 1.35 10.52 1.01
C ILE A 19 0.01 11.18 0.68
N THR A 20 -0.82 10.51 -0.13
CA THR A 20 -2.18 10.98 -0.46
C THR A 20 -3.03 11.18 0.80
N LEU A 21 -3.07 10.18 1.70
CA LEU A 21 -3.81 10.27 2.96
C LEU A 21 -3.29 11.40 3.85
N GLY A 22 -1.97 11.54 3.98
CA GLY A 22 -1.36 12.63 4.74
C GLY A 22 -1.70 14.01 4.17
N LEU A 23 -1.61 14.18 2.85
CA LEU A 23 -1.97 15.43 2.19
C LEU A 23 -3.47 15.72 2.30
N MET A 24 -4.35 14.71 2.13
CA MET A 24 -5.79 14.86 2.35
C MET A 24 -6.09 15.35 3.77
N SER A 25 -5.49 14.72 4.79
CA SER A 25 -5.63 15.14 6.19
C SER A 25 -5.21 16.61 6.40
N MET A 26 -4.08 17.02 5.81
CA MET A 26 -3.61 18.40 5.90
C MET A 26 -4.55 19.40 5.18
N LEU A 27 -5.09 19.01 4.01
CA LEU A 27 -5.98 19.86 3.22
C LEU A 27 -7.32 20.06 3.89
N ILE A 28 -7.95 19.00 4.42
CA ILE A 28 -9.24 19.06 5.12
C ILE A 28 -9.16 19.97 6.35
N ASN A 29 -8.02 20.00 7.04
CA ASN A 29 -7.80 20.92 8.16
C ASN A 29 -7.65 22.39 7.74
N LYS A 30 -7.37 22.67 6.46
CA LYS A 30 -7.16 24.03 5.94
C LYS A 30 -8.28 24.56 5.05
N THR A 31 -9.07 23.67 4.44
CA THR A 31 -10.05 23.99 3.40
C THR A 31 -11.34 23.25 3.65
N ALA A 32 -12.48 23.95 3.56
CA ALA A 32 -13.78 23.39 3.96
C ALA A 32 -14.26 22.25 3.04
N LYS A 33 -13.92 22.28 1.74
CA LYS A 33 -14.36 21.30 0.75
C LYS A 33 -13.19 20.80 -0.08
N VAL A 34 -12.68 19.62 0.25
CA VAL A 34 -11.61 18.95 -0.51
C VAL A 34 -12.21 17.82 -1.34
N GLY A 35 -11.88 17.84 -2.64
CA GLY A 35 -12.20 16.76 -3.56
C GLY A 35 -11.01 15.80 -3.75
N TYR A 36 -11.30 14.60 -4.20
CA TYR A 36 -10.32 13.59 -4.56
C TYR A 36 -10.61 13.02 -5.95
N PHE A 37 -9.58 12.87 -6.77
CA PHE A 37 -9.70 12.35 -8.12
C PHE A 37 -8.51 11.46 -8.46
N ARG A 38 -8.79 10.27 -8.99
CA ARG A 38 -7.80 9.33 -9.49
C ARG A 38 -8.09 9.03 -10.96
N PRO A 39 -7.46 9.75 -11.91
CA PRO A 39 -7.85 9.74 -13.33
C PRO A 39 -7.99 8.36 -13.93
N ILE A 40 -7.06 7.46 -13.62
CA ILE A 40 -7.03 6.10 -14.16
C ILE A 40 -6.79 5.12 -13.02
N ILE A 41 -7.60 4.07 -12.96
CA ILE A 41 -7.55 3.02 -11.95
C ILE A 41 -7.29 1.65 -12.57
N GLU A 42 -6.87 0.68 -11.76
CA GLU A 42 -6.79 -0.72 -12.19
C GLU A 42 -8.19 -1.26 -12.51
N ASP A 43 -8.23 -2.34 -13.28
CA ASP A 43 -9.48 -3.04 -13.53
C ASP A 43 -9.94 -3.75 -12.26
N PHE A 44 -11.23 -3.67 -11.97
CA PHE A 44 -11.82 -4.29 -10.81
C PHE A 44 -12.89 -5.32 -11.23
N ARG A 45 -13.08 -6.35 -10.40
CA ARG A 45 -14.12 -7.35 -10.62
C ARG A 45 -15.50 -6.74 -10.36
N GLU A 46 -16.52 -7.26 -11.02
CA GLU A 46 -17.90 -6.86 -10.80
C GLU A 46 -18.26 -6.98 -9.30
N GLY A 47 -18.70 -5.87 -8.70
CA GLY A 47 -19.00 -5.78 -7.27
C GLY A 47 -17.84 -5.42 -6.35
N ALA A 48 -16.60 -5.26 -6.86
CA ALA A 48 -15.47 -4.72 -6.11
C ALA A 48 -15.20 -3.26 -6.50
N LEU A 49 -14.68 -2.47 -5.59
CA LEU A 49 -14.28 -1.08 -5.80
C LEU A 49 -12.75 -0.95 -5.84
N ASP A 50 -12.23 0.13 -6.42
CA ASP A 50 -10.82 0.45 -6.29
C ASP A 50 -10.51 0.81 -4.84
N ASN A 51 -9.62 0.04 -4.20
CA ASN A 51 -9.30 0.17 -2.78
C ASN A 51 -8.80 1.57 -2.39
N HIS A 52 -8.05 2.24 -3.26
CA HIS A 52 -7.53 3.58 -2.96
C HIS A 52 -8.64 4.61 -2.92
N ILE A 53 -9.56 4.58 -3.89
CA ILE A 53 -10.72 5.47 -3.91
C ILE A 53 -11.59 5.19 -2.71
N GLU A 54 -11.94 3.93 -2.47
CA GLU A 54 -12.79 3.53 -1.35
C GLU A 54 -12.21 3.98 -0.02
N THR A 55 -10.89 3.76 0.19
CA THR A 55 -10.19 4.19 1.40
C THR A 55 -10.27 5.69 1.60
N VAL A 56 -9.97 6.50 0.58
CA VAL A 56 -9.98 7.96 0.72
C VAL A 56 -11.39 8.49 0.93
N LEU A 57 -12.36 8.04 0.14
CA LEU A 57 -13.75 8.51 0.25
C LEU A 57 -14.37 8.16 1.61
N THR A 58 -14.14 6.92 2.08
CA THR A 58 -14.71 6.43 3.36
C THR A 58 -14.01 7.06 4.56
N HIS A 59 -12.68 7.07 4.58
CA HIS A 59 -11.90 7.58 5.72
C HIS A 59 -12.15 9.07 5.99
N PHE A 60 -12.26 9.87 4.93
CA PHE A 60 -12.47 11.31 5.05
C PHE A 60 -13.95 11.72 4.93
N GLY A 61 -14.87 10.78 4.69
CA GLY A 61 -16.30 11.06 4.54
C GLY A 61 -16.59 12.03 3.39
N LEU A 62 -15.91 11.86 2.25
CA LEU A 62 -16.05 12.78 1.12
C LEU A 62 -17.40 12.58 0.40
N ASP A 63 -18.09 13.67 0.10
CA ASP A 63 -19.32 13.66 -0.70
C ASP A 63 -19.00 13.58 -2.21
N ILE A 64 -18.39 12.46 -2.61
CA ILE A 64 -18.05 12.14 -3.99
C ILE A 64 -18.50 10.71 -4.25
N SER A 65 -19.26 10.49 -5.35
CA SER A 65 -19.58 9.14 -5.76
C SER A 65 -18.32 8.42 -6.28
N PHE A 66 -18.25 7.09 -6.12
CA PHE A 66 -17.14 6.31 -6.64
C PHE A 66 -16.90 6.60 -8.13
N ASP A 67 -17.97 6.65 -8.93
CA ASP A 67 -17.90 6.90 -10.37
C ASP A 67 -17.41 8.30 -10.74
N ASP A 68 -17.58 9.31 -9.88
CA ASP A 68 -17.05 10.66 -10.09
C ASP A 68 -15.56 10.74 -9.73
N ALA A 69 -15.08 9.86 -8.85
CA ALA A 69 -13.70 9.88 -8.36
C ALA A 69 -12.67 9.36 -9.38
N TYR A 70 -13.08 8.77 -10.51
CA TYR A 70 -12.16 8.33 -11.58
C TYR A 70 -12.73 8.58 -12.98
N ALA A 71 -11.88 8.53 -14.01
CA ALA A 71 -12.32 8.69 -15.40
C ALA A 71 -12.43 7.36 -16.13
N LEU A 72 -11.41 6.50 -16.07
CA LEU A 72 -11.40 5.23 -16.79
C LEU A 72 -10.52 4.18 -16.09
N THR A 73 -10.72 2.91 -16.50
CA THR A 73 -9.88 1.81 -16.07
C THR A 73 -8.70 1.57 -17.00
N LYS A 74 -7.68 0.83 -16.53
CA LYS A 74 -6.48 0.44 -17.29
C LYS A 74 -6.81 -0.24 -18.62
N SER A 75 -7.71 -1.21 -18.63
CA SER A 75 -8.11 -1.90 -19.87
C SER A 75 -8.72 -0.94 -20.90
N LYS A 76 -9.54 0.02 -20.46
CA LYS A 76 -10.10 1.05 -21.35
C LYS A 76 -9.01 2.00 -21.88
N LEU A 77 -8.04 2.36 -21.04
CA LEU A 77 -6.87 3.15 -21.44
C LEU A 77 -6.10 2.43 -22.55
N ILE A 78 -5.70 1.16 -22.32
CA ILE A 78 -4.92 0.37 -23.27
C ILE A 78 -5.68 0.23 -24.60
N LYS A 79 -6.97 -0.11 -24.54
CA LYS A 79 -7.81 -0.21 -25.74
C LYS A 79 -7.82 1.08 -26.56
N LYS A 80 -8.15 2.21 -25.94
CA LYS A 80 -8.20 3.52 -26.63
C LYS A 80 -6.81 3.97 -27.12
N LYS A 81 -5.74 3.70 -26.36
CA LYS A 81 -4.36 3.98 -26.80
C LYS A 81 -4.01 3.20 -28.06
N ASN A 82 -4.34 1.91 -28.13
CA ASN A 82 -4.11 1.07 -29.31
C ASN A 82 -4.94 1.52 -30.53
N GLU A 83 -6.09 2.14 -30.30
CA GLU A 83 -6.92 2.76 -31.35
C GLU A 83 -6.41 4.16 -31.75
N GLY A 84 -5.32 4.67 -31.19
CA GLY A 84 -4.80 6.02 -31.46
C GLY A 84 -5.64 7.16 -30.85
N LYS A 85 -6.55 6.87 -29.91
CA LYS A 85 -7.53 7.80 -29.34
C LYS A 85 -7.09 8.40 -27.99
N ILE A 86 -5.81 8.76 -27.86
CA ILE A 86 -5.29 9.37 -26.61
C ILE A 86 -6.01 10.69 -26.29
N GLY A 87 -6.37 11.50 -27.33
CA GLY A 87 -7.13 12.73 -27.16
C GLY A 87 -8.46 12.51 -26.41
N GLU A 88 -9.24 11.50 -26.81
CA GLU A 88 -10.51 11.17 -26.15
C GLU A 88 -10.34 10.77 -24.67
N ILE A 89 -9.19 10.17 -24.31
CA ILE A 89 -8.86 9.84 -22.92
C ILE A 89 -8.63 11.12 -22.12
N ILE A 90 -7.83 12.02 -22.65
CA ILE A 90 -7.50 13.29 -22.01
C ILE A 90 -8.75 14.15 -21.86
N ASP A 91 -9.59 14.26 -22.89
CA ASP A 91 -10.85 15.00 -22.84
C ASP A 91 -11.77 14.47 -21.73
N LEU A 92 -11.91 13.13 -21.60
CA LEU A 92 -12.69 12.52 -20.53
C LEU A 92 -12.14 12.83 -19.15
N ILE A 93 -10.81 12.78 -18.98
CA ILE A 93 -10.15 13.12 -17.72
C ILE A 93 -10.40 14.58 -17.35
N ILE A 94 -10.25 15.50 -18.30
CA ILE A 94 -10.50 16.93 -18.11
C ILE A 94 -11.97 17.16 -17.73
N GLU A 95 -12.92 16.56 -18.44
CA GLU A 95 -14.35 16.70 -18.15
C GLU A 95 -14.68 16.28 -16.71
N LYS A 96 -14.23 15.10 -16.31
CA LYS A 96 -14.46 14.59 -14.94
C LYS A 96 -13.80 15.47 -13.87
N PHE A 97 -12.56 15.87 -14.09
CA PHE A 97 -11.83 16.76 -13.18
C PHE A 97 -12.54 18.11 -13.03
N LYS A 98 -12.99 18.74 -14.11
CA LYS A 98 -13.67 20.01 -14.08
C LYS A 98 -14.97 19.98 -13.26
N ARG A 99 -15.74 18.89 -13.33
CA ARG A 99 -16.93 18.71 -12.51
C ARG A 99 -16.59 18.70 -11.00
N LEU A 100 -15.43 18.13 -10.62
CA LEU A 100 -14.97 18.19 -9.23
C LEU A 100 -14.45 19.57 -8.86
N GLU A 101 -13.67 20.22 -9.74
CA GLU A 101 -13.13 21.56 -9.50
C GLU A 101 -14.24 22.62 -9.28
N GLU A 102 -15.42 22.43 -9.89
CA GLU A 102 -16.59 23.28 -9.68
C GLU A 102 -17.27 23.06 -8.32
N ARG A 103 -17.18 21.83 -7.78
CA ARG A 103 -17.87 21.43 -6.53
C ARG A 103 -17.01 21.63 -5.28
N PHE A 104 -15.68 21.60 -5.42
CA PHE A 104 -14.73 21.61 -4.31
C PHE A 104 -13.81 22.82 -4.36
N ASP A 105 -13.38 23.27 -3.19
CA ASP A 105 -12.43 24.40 -3.06
C ASP A 105 -11.02 24.00 -3.47
N PHE A 106 -10.68 22.72 -3.28
CA PHE A 106 -9.41 22.13 -3.67
C PHE A 106 -9.59 20.67 -4.07
N VAL A 107 -8.90 20.22 -5.12
CA VAL A 107 -8.94 18.81 -5.59
C VAL A 107 -7.55 18.20 -5.53
N LEU A 108 -7.40 17.12 -4.77
CA LEU A 108 -6.19 16.30 -4.79
C LEU A 108 -6.31 15.25 -5.91
N VAL A 109 -5.39 15.27 -6.86
CA VAL A 109 -5.37 14.33 -7.98
C VAL A 109 -4.26 13.31 -7.77
N GLU A 110 -4.64 12.04 -7.64
CA GLU A 110 -3.69 10.94 -7.48
C GLU A 110 -3.38 10.29 -8.84
N GLY A 111 -2.14 10.44 -9.29
CA GLY A 111 -1.65 9.87 -10.55
C GLY A 111 -1.61 8.34 -10.56
N THR A 112 -1.35 7.78 -11.73
CA THR A 112 -1.33 6.32 -11.93
C THR A 112 -0.05 5.68 -11.45
N SER A 113 -0.15 4.42 -11.01
CA SER A 113 0.98 3.48 -10.86
C SER A 113 0.42 2.08 -11.10
N PHE A 114 0.76 1.46 -12.21
CA PHE A 114 0.23 0.15 -12.60
C PHE A 114 1.28 -0.93 -12.43
N THR A 115 0.86 -2.08 -11.94
CA THR A 115 1.72 -3.25 -11.83
C THR A 115 2.05 -3.82 -13.21
N GLY A 116 3.35 -3.99 -13.50
CA GLY A 116 3.80 -4.73 -14.69
C GLY A 116 3.90 -3.93 -15.99
N GLU A 117 3.75 -2.61 -15.98
CA GLU A 117 4.07 -1.74 -17.11
C GLU A 117 5.41 -1.03 -16.89
N GLY A 118 6.13 -0.68 -17.96
CA GLY A 118 7.42 0.00 -17.82
C GLY A 118 7.26 1.38 -17.16
N THR A 119 8.08 1.68 -16.17
CA THR A 119 8.05 2.92 -15.38
C THR A 119 8.07 4.20 -16.23
N SER A 120 8.75 4.17 -17.38
CA SER A 120 8.80 5.31 -18.32
C SER A 120 7.45 5.63 -18.94
N ILE A 121 6.65 4.61 -19.30
CA ILE A 121 5.33 4.80 -19.91
C ILE A 121 4.35 5.44 -18.92
N GLU A 122 4.44 5.06 -17.66
CA GLU A 122 3.59 5.62 -16.60
C GLU A 122 3.97 7.06 -16.28
N LEU A 123 5.28 7.35 -16.21
CA LEU A 123 5.76 8.70 -15.99
C LEU A 123 5.27 9.63 -17.10
N ASP A 124 5.42 9.22 -18.37
CA ASP A 124 4.95 9.99 -19.52
C ASP A 124 3.43 10.25 -19.47
N LEU A 125 2.65 9.26 -19.04
CA LEU A 125 1.21 9.39 -18.89
C LEU A 125 0.85 10.38 -17.75
N ASN A 126 1.52 10.29 -16.61
CA ASN A 126 1.34 11.22 -15.49
C ASN A 126 1.71 12.65 -15.90
N VAL A 127 2.82 12.83 -16.61
CA VAL A 127 3.21 14.14 -17.18
C VAL A 127 2.15 14.68 -18.15
N LEU A 128 1.64 13.84 -19.04
CA LEU A 128 0.61 14.21 -19.99
C LEU A 128 -0.69 14.65 -19.30
N ILE A 129 -1.13 13.91 -18.29
CA ILE A 129 -2.34 14.24 -17.53
C ILE A 129 -2.14 15.55 -16.77
N ALA A 130 -1.06 15.70 -15.98
CA ALA A 130 -0.80 16.91 -15.21
C ALA A 130 -0.73 18.16 -16.10
N LYS A 131 -0.06 18.07 -17.27
CA LYS A 131 -0.01 19.14 -18.27
C LYS A 131 -1.39 19.55 -18.74
N ASN A 132 -2.22 18.59 -19.13
CA ASN A 132 -3.54 18.88 -19.70
C ASN A 132 -4.55 19.37 -18.66
N LEU A 133 -4.39 18.97 -17.38
CA LEU A 133 -5.15 19.53 -16.29
C LEU A 133 -4.67 20.93 -15.89
N GLY A 134 -3.44 21.32 -16.25
CA GLY A 134 -2.86 22.62 -15.94
C GLY A 134 -2.61 22.82 -14.44
N ILE A 135 -2.28 21.76 -13.71
CA ILE A 135 -2.09 21.79 -12.25
C ILE A 135 -0.66 21.40 -11.87
N PRO A 136 -0.13 21.99 -10.78
CA PRO A 136 1.21 21.67 -10.30
C PRO A 136 1.29 20.26 -9.73
N THR A 137 2.51 19.72 -9.66
CA THR A 137 2.78 18.32 -9.31
C THR A 137 3.68 18.19 -8.09
N ILE A 138 3.41 17.15 -7.29
CA ILE A 138 4.33 16.57 -6.30
C ILE A 138 4.83 15.26 -6.90
N ILE A 139 6.15 15.05 -6.91
CA ILE A 139 6.77 13.80 -7.37
C ILE A 139 7.19 12.97 -6.16
N VAL A 140 6.80 11.70 -6.12
CA VAL A 140 7.14 10.76 -5.05
C VAL A 140 7.97 9.62 -5.62
N GLY A 141 9.16 9.38 -5.05
CA GLY A 141 10.00 8.22 -5.37
C GLY A 141 10.40 7.44 -4.12
N SER A 142 10.72 6.15 -4.29
CA SER A 142 11.08 5.24 -3.19
C SER A 142 12.58 4.98 -3.13
N GLY A 143 13.12 4.97 -1.90
CA GLY A 143 14.50 4.55 -1.64
C GLY A 143 14.69 3.03 -1.46
N VAL A 144 13.59 2.25 -1.46
CA VAL A 144 13.68 0.80 -1.25
C VAL A 144 14.40 0.12 -2.41
N GLY A 145 15.42 -0.66 -2.10
CA GLY A 145 16.19 -1.42 -3.10
C GLY A 145 17.08 -0.58 -4.02
N LYS A 146 17.26 0.71 -3.70
CA LYS A 146 18.09 1.63 -4.48
C LYS A 146 19.28 2.14 -3.67
N THR A 147 20.37 2.40 -4.38
CA THR A 147 21.46 3.23 -3.86
C THR A 147 21.01 4.69 -3.77
N LEU A 148 21.74 5.49 -3.01
CA LEU A 148 21.51 6.95 -2.93
C LEU A 148 21.51 7.58 -4.33
N GLU A 149 22.48 7.18 -5.15
CA GLU A 149 22.67 7.75 -6.50
C GLU A 149 21.50 7.39 -7.42
N GLU A 150 21.04 6.14 -7.42
CA GLU A 150 19.87 5.70 -8.20
C GLU A 150 18.58 6.41 -7.79
N LEU A 151 18.37 6.65 -6.49
CA LEU A 151 17.22 7.39 -6.01
C LEU A 151 17.25 8.86 -6.45
N VAL A 152 18.38 9.53 -6.23
CA VAL A 152 18.54 10.95 -6.57
C VAL A 152 18.45 11.17 -8.08
N GLU A 153 19.11 10.32 -8.87
CA GLU A 153 19.04 10.38 -10.34
C GLU A 153 17.64 10.13 -10.87
N GLY A 154 16.96 9.10 -10.35
CA GLY A 154 15.57 8.78 -10.75
C GLY A 154 14.59 9.91 -10.47
N LEU A 155 14.71 10.59 -9.32
CA LEU A 155 13.89 11.74 -8.96
C LEU A 155 14.23 12.97 -9.82
N HIS A 156 15.50 13.19 -10.14
CA HIS A 156 15.94 14.27 -11.01
C HIS A 156 15.44 14.09 -12.45
N LEU A 157 15.53 12.87 -13.01
CA LEU A 157 14.99 12.55 -14.34
C LEU A 157 13.48 12.71 -14.40
N ALA A 158 12.78 12.34 -13.34
CA ALA A 158 11.34 12.59 -13.25
C ALA A 158 11.03 14.10 -13.26
N TYR A 159 11.75 14.89 -12.45
CA TYR A 159 11.63 16.35 -12.46
C TYR A 159 11.84 16.93 -13.87
N ASP A 160 12.89 16.51 -14.57
CA ASP A 160 13.19 17.00 -15.92
C ASP A 160 12.08 16.64 -16.93
N SER A 161 11.45 15.46 -16.78
CA SER A 161 10.34 15.04 -17.61
C SER A 161 9.12 15.94 -17.48
N PHE A 162 8.77 16.35 -16.24
CA PHE A 162 7.69 17.32 -16.01
C PHE A 162 8.06 18.72 -16.50
N LYS A 163 9.26 19.18 -16.20
CA LYS A 163 9.77 20.49 -16.64
C LYS A 163 9.83 20.63 -18.16
N ALA A 164 10.27 19.60 -18.86
CA ALA A 164 10.33 19.60 -20.35
C ALA A 164 8.96 19.75 -20.99
N LYS A 165 7.88 19.46 -20.26
CA LYS A 165 6.49 19.67 -20.69
C LYS A 165 5.85 20.90 -20.07
N GLU A 166 6.63 21.78 -19.43
CA GLU A 166 6.17 23.01 -18.79
C GLU A 166 5.16 22.77 -17.65
N VAL A 167 5.26 21.63 -16.96
CA VAL A 167 4.49 21.33 -15.75
C VAL A 167 5.27 21.81 -14.53
N GLU A 168 4.64 22.61 -13.68
CA GLU A 168 5.22 23.08 -12.44
C GLU A 168 5.38 21.93 -11.45
N VAL A 169 6.58 21.75 -10.89
CA VAL A 169 6.85 20.81 -9.81
C VAL A 169 7.05 21.59 -8.51
N LEU A 170 6.11 21.45 -7.58
CA LEU A 170 6.15 22.15 -6.28
C LEU A 170 7.04 21.43 -5.27
N SER A 171 7.03 20.11 -5.29
CA SER A 171 7.76 19.32 -4.30
C SER A 171 8.22 17.99 -4.86
N ILE A 172 9.35 17.52 -4.35
CA ILE A 172 9.83 16.15 -4.51
C ILE A 172 9.88 15.50 -3.14
N ILE A 173 9.31 14.30 -3.04
CA ILE A 173 9.30 13.48 -1.84
C ILE A 173 10.12 12.22 -2.09
N ALA A 174 11.30 12.15 -1.49
CA ALA A 174 12.09 10.92 -1.39
C ALA A 174 11.55 10.10 -0.21
N ASN A 175 10.71 9.11 -0.50
CA ASN A 175 10.03 8.30 0.51
C ASN A 175 10.78 6.98 0.76
N LYS A 176 10.54 6.36 1.91
CA LYS A 176 11.12 5.07 2.31
C LYS A 176 12.66 5.08 2.24
N VAL A 177 13.27 6.16 2.71
CA VAL A 177 14.74 6.29 2.80
C VAL A 177 15.24 5.71 4.11
N GLN A 178 16.38 5.03 4.10
CA GLN A 178 17.03 4.58 5.33
C GLN A 178 17.35 5.79 6.22
N PHE A 179 17.10 5.66 7.52
CA PHE A 179 17.19 6.79 8.46
C PHE A 179 18.55 7.49 8.40
N GLU A 180 19.62 6.73 8.30
CA GLU A 180 21.02 7.21 8.19
C GLU A 180 21.31 7.99 6.90
N ASN A 181 20.49 7.82 5.85
CA ASN A 181 20.70 8.43 4.54
C ASN A 181 19.81 9.68 4.30
N ILE A 182 18.94 10.05 5.23
CA ILE A 182 17.97 11.15 5.06
C ILE A 182 18.68 12.45 4.70
N GLU A 183 19.69 12.84 5.48
CA GLU A 183 20.42 14.09 5.27
C GLU A 183 21.19 14.09 3.95
N LEU A 184 21.82 12.98 3.61
CA LEU A 184 22.57 12.82 2.35
C LEU A 184 21.67 12.91 1.12
N VAL A 185 20.50 12.25 1.15
CA VAL A 185 19.50 12.33 0.07
C VAL A 185 18.97 13.74 -0.08
N THR A 186 18.59 14.38 1.04
CA THR A 186 18.08 15.75 1.04
C THR A 186 19.05 16.72 0.42
N ASN A 187 20.31 16.73 0.90
CA ASN A 187 21.35 17.62 0.41
C ASN A 187 21.68 17.34 -1.08
N SER A 188 21.72 16.08 -1.49
CA SER A 188 21.99 15.70 -2.87
C SER A 188 20.90 16.20 -3.83
N LEU A 189 19.64 16.12 -3.42
CA LEU A 189 18.52 16.64 -4.22
C LEU A 189 18.51 18.18 -4.24
N GLN A 190 18.76 18.83 -3.12
CA GLN A 190 18.84 20.31 -3.04
C GLN A 190 19.95 20.88 -3.95
N ASN A 191 21.07 20.19 -4.07
CA ASN A 191 22.18 20.61 -4.94
C ASN A 191 21.89 20.43 -6.44
N ARG A 192 20.93 19.59 -6.82
CA ARG A 192 20.61 19.29 -8.23
C ARG A 192 19.32 19.96 -8.73
N LEU A 193 18.49 20.45 -7.82
CA LEU A 193 17.16 20.99 -8.14
C LEU A 193 17.08 22.47 -7.81
N PRO A 194 16.21 23.23 -8.48
CA PRO A 194 16.00 24.63 -8.16
C PRO A 194 15.52 24.86 -6.74
N GLU A 195 15.91 25.97 -6.10
CA GLU A 195 15.49 26.35 -4.75
C GLU A 195 13.95 26.49 -4.61
N SER A 196 13.25 26.71 -5.72
CA SER A 196 11.77 26.80 -5.73
C SER A 196 11.08 25.45 -5.52
N VAL A 197 11.79 24.33 -5.65
CA VAL A 197 11.24 22.98 -5.43
C VAL A 197 11.46 22.55 -3.99
N LEU A 198 10.38 22.26 -3.28
CA LEU A 198 10.45 21.77 -1.91
C LEU A 198 10.93 20.32 -1.88
N ILE A 199 11.98 20.04 -1.13
CA ILE A 199 12.51 18.70 -0.96
C ILE A 199 12.08 18.15 0.41
N ASN A 200 11.47 16.97 0.40
CA ASN A 200 11.09 16.26 1.61
C ASN A 200 11.63 14.82 1.55
N THR A 201 12.25 14.39 2.61
CA THR A 201 12.77 13.02 2.74
C THR A 201 12.07 12.34 3.91
N ILE A 202 11.42 11.20 3.65
CA ILE A 202 10.65 10.45 4.62
C ILE A 202 11.33 9.10 4.87
N PRO A 203 11.57 8.72 6.14
CA PRO A 203 12.22 7.44 6.45
C PRO A 203 11.34 6.24 6.14
N ILE A 204 11.96 5.06 6.08
CA ILE A 204 11.24 3.78 6.14
C ILE A 204 10.57 3.68 7.51
N ILE A 205 9.28 3.37 7.49
CA ILE A 205 8.51 3.04 8.68
C ILE A 205 8.09 1.57 8.56
N PRO A 206 8.81 0.63 9.20
CA PRO A 206 8.60 -0.81 8.98
C PRO A 206 7.16 -1.27 9.22
N SER A 207 6.48 -0.72 10.22
CA SER A 207 5.09 -1.08 10.54
C SER A 207 4.08 -0.79 9.42
N LEU A 208 4.38 0.14 8.51
CA LEU A 208 3.50 0.44 7.37
C LEU A 208 3.60 -0.59 6.23
N ASP A 209 4.65 -1.40 6.21
CA ASP A 209 4.83 -2.46 5.22
C ASP A 209 4.40 -3.84 5.76
N ASN A 210 3.98 -3.93 7.03
CA ASN A 210 3.52 -5.15 7.67
C ASN A 210 2.08 -5.49 7.25
N PRO A 211 1.83 -6.66 6.62
CA PRO A 211 0.46 -7.07 6.30
C PRO A 211 -0.31 -7.44 7.57
N THR A 212 -1.62 -7.31 7.52
CA THR A 212 -2.53 -7.84 8.53
C THR A 212 -2.83 -9.33 8.26
N ILE A 213 -3.30 -10.05 9.28
CA ILE A 213 -3.78 -11.42 9.09
C ILE A 213 -4.93 -11.45 8.09
N GLN A 214 -5.82 -10.44 8.06
CA GLN A 214 -6.90 -10.34 7.07
C GLN A 214 -6.38 -10.28 5.63
N GLU A 215 -5.31 -9.52 5.39
CA GLU A 215 -4.68 -9.45 4.07
C GLU A 215 -4.10 -10.81 3.67
N ILE A 216 -3.48 -11.50 4.62
CA ILE A 216 -2.93 -12.86 4.41
C ILE A 216 -4.06 -13.85 4.13
N VAL A 217 -5.18 -13.81 4.87
CA VAL A 217 -6.37 -14.63 4.62
C VAL A 217 -6.88 -14.44 3.19
N ASN A 218 -7.02 -13.18 2.76
CA ASN A 218 -7.52 -12.84 1.44
C ASN A 218 -6.57 -13.31 0.32
N GLU A 219 -5.27 -13.10 0.49
CA GLU A 219 -4.26 -13.46 -0.51
C GLU A 219 -4.08 -14.98 -0.65
N LEU A 220 -4.16 -15.69 0.47
CA LEU A 220 -4.02 -17.15 0.49
C LEU A 220 -5.35 -17.88 0.23
N ASN A 221 -6.51 -17.19 0.22
CA ASN A 221 -7.85 -17.76 0.28
C ASN A 221 -7.97 -18.76 1.45
N ALA A 222 -7.46 -18.37 2.62
CA ALA A 222 -7.40 -19.22 3.80
C ALA A 222 -8.75 -19.31 4.52
N GLU A 223 -9.03 -20.46 5.13
CA GLU A 223 -10.16 -20.65 6.05
C GLU A 223 -9.76 -20.15 7.44
N VAL A 224 -10.55 -19.25 8.03
CA VAL A 224 -10.33 -18.80 9.42
C VAL A 224 -11.00 -19.80 10.35
N LEU A 225 -10.20 -20.47 11.18
CA LEU A 225 -10.69 -21.46 12.15
C LEU A 225 -11.03 -20.82 13.49
N PHE A 226 -10.18 -19.89 13.96
CA PHE A 226 -10.33 -19.19 15.24
C PHE A 226 -9.82 -17.74 15.14
N GLY A 227 -10.21 -16.91 16.09
CA GLY A 227 -9.66 -15.56 16.29
C GLY A 227 -10.13 -14.52 15.27
N ASN A 228 -11.39 -14.61 14.77
CA ASN A 228 -11.95 -13.65 13.82
C ASN A 228 -11.87 -12.19 14.28
N ASP A 229 -11.91 -11.93 15.58
CA ASP A 229 -11.86 -10.58 16.15
C ASP A 229 -10.46 -9.93 16.09
N TYR A 230 -9.43 -10.70 15.73
CA TYR A 230 -8.02 -10.30 15.74
C TYR A 230 -7.37 -10.35 14.34
N LEU A 231 -8.18 -10.38 13.29
CA LEU A 231 -7.67 -10.40 11.91
C LEU A 231 -6.92 -9.11 11.50
N ASP A 232 -7.10 -8.04 12.26
CA ASP A 232 -6.35 -6.78 12.10
C ASP A 232 -4.92 -6.84 12.68
N ASN A 233 -4.52 -7.94 13.35
CA ASN A 233 -3.16 -8.11 13.86
C ASN A 233 -2.15 -7.97 12.72
N GLN A 234 -1.17 -7.08 12.92
CA GLN A 234 -0.07 -6.89 11.96
C GLN A 234 0.98 -8.00 12.11
N VAL A 235 1.55 -8.42 10.99
CA VAL A 235 2.60 -9.45 10.92
C VAL A 235 3.93 -8.80 10.58
N SER A 236 4.85 -8.74 11.56
CA SER A 236 6.19 -8.14 11.38
C SER A 236 7.19 -9.11 10.72
N SER A 237 7.01 -10.40 10.96
CA SER A 237 7.85 -11.48 10.45
C SER A 237 7.07 -12.80 10.42
N PHE A 238 7.65 -13.83 9.82
CA PHE A 238 7.07 -15.16 9.89
C PHE A 238 8.16 -16.21 10.11
N SER A 239 7.80 -17.31 10.80
CA SER A 239 8.68 -18.45 11.01
C SER A 239 7.96 -19.77 10.76
N VAL A 240 8.74 -20.81 10.50
CA VAL A 240 8.23 -22.17 10.37
C VAL A 240 8.45 -22.93 11.66
N GLY A 241 7.35 -23.39 12.27
CA GLY A 241 7.34 -24.21 13.50
C GLY A 241 7.82 -25.65 13.24
N ALA A 242 9.06 -25.81 12.76
CA ALA A 242 9.63 -27.12 12.42
C ALA A 242 10.39 -27.77 13.57
N MET A 243 10.93 -26.96 14.49
CA MET A 243 11.72 -27.44 15.64
C MET A 243 10.85 -28.06 16.73
N GLN A 244 11.50 -28.75 17.69
CA GLN A 244 10.84 -29.12 18.94
C GLN A 244 10.44 -27.87 19.71
N LEU A 245 9.33 -27.95 20.44
CA LEU A 245 8.74 -26.82 21.18
C LEU A 245 9.76 -26.02 21.99
N ARG A 246 10.64 -26.66 22.77
CA ARG A 246 11.64 -25.99 23.60
C ARG A 246 12.57 -25.08 22.80
N ASN A 247 12.95 -25.51 21.58
CA ASN A 247 13.82 -24.74 20.71
C ASN A 247 13.02 -23.65 20.00
N TYR A 248 11.83 -23.97 19.53
CA TYR A 248 10.92 -23.02 18.88
C TYR A 248 10.63 -21.81 19.77
N LEU A 249 10.31 -22.01 21.06
CA LEU A 249 10.05 -20.94 22.01
C LEU A 249 11.23 -19.99 22.22
N SER A 250 12.46 -20.41 21.92
CA SER A 250 13.66 -19.55 22.01
C SER A 250 13.84 -18.64 20.80
N TYR A 251 13.06 -18.83 19.72
CA TYR A 251 13.15 -18.09 18.46
C TYR A 251 11.91 -17.28 18.12
N ILE A 252 10.85 -17.35 18.92
CA ILE A 252 9.64 -16.54 18.74
C ILE A 252 9.99 -15.05 18.81
N ASN A 253 9.48 -14.27 17.87
CA ASN A 253 9.60 -12.82 17.84
C ASN A 253 8.23 -12.14 18.04
N GLU A 254 8.25 -10.86 18.39
CA GLU A 254 7.05 -10.06 18.55
C GLU A 254 6.32 -9.87 17.22
N ASN A 255 5.01 -10.04 17.24
CA ASN A 255 4.14 -9.94 16.06
C ASN A 255 4.53 -10.89 14.91
N GLU A 256 5.00 -12.07 15.25
CA GLU A 256 5.38 -13.10 14.29
C GLU A 256 4.18 -13.95 13.86
N LEU A 257 4.12 -14.33 12.59
CA LEU A 257 3.18 -15.32 12.04
C LEU A 257 3.84 -16.70 12.05
N VAL A 258 3.25 -17.64 12.75
CA VAL A 258 3.76 -19.01 12.86
C VAL A 258 3.17 -19.88 11.76
N ILE A 259 4.01 -20.53 10.96
CA ILE A 259 3.60 -21.44 9.89
C ILE A 259 3.93 -22.87 10.32
N THR A 260 2.92 -23.73 10.41
CA THR A 260 3.13 -25.13 10.86
C THR A 260 2.04 -26.04 10.29
N PRO A 261 2.29 -27.35 10.08
CA PRO A 261 1.22 -28.30 9.80
C PRO A 261 0.24 -28.42 10.97
N GLY A 262 -1.03 -28.74 10.68
CA GLY A 262 -2.08 -28.78 11.72
C GLY A 262 -1.97 -29.95 12.70
N ASP A 263 -1.13 -30.95 12.44
CA ASP A 263 -0.81 -32.06 13.34
C ASP A 263 0.29 -31.72 14.36
N ARG A 264 0.87 -30.51 14.31
CA ARG A 264 1.88 -30.03 15.26
C ARG A 264 1.21 -29.37 16.48
N ALA A 265 0.46 -30.17 17.24
CA ALA A 265 -0.23 -29.72 18.45
C ALA A 265 0.73 -29.05 19.47
N ASP A 266 1.97 -29.51 19.53
CA ASP A 266 3.02 -28.94 20.39
C ASP A 266 3.32 -27.47 20.03
N ILE A 267 3.47 -27.17 18.76
CA ILE A 267 3.73 -25.79 18.27
C ILE A 267 2.49 -24.91 18.43
N ILE A 268 1.32 -25.41 18.04
CA ILE A 268 0.05 -24.68 18.13
C ILE A 268 -0.23 -24.26 19.57
N LEU A 269 -0.30 -25.24 20.50
CA LEU A 269 -0.59 -24.97 21.90
C LEU A 269 0.54 -24.16 22.58
N GLY A 270 1.80 -24.42 22.21
CA GLY A 270 2.94 -23.67 22.72
C GLY A 270 2.91 -22.20 22.30
N SER A 271 2.52 -21.89 21.05
CA SER A 271 2.34 -20.51 20.58
C SER A 271 1.20 -19.79 21.30
N LEU A 272 0.06 -20.46 21.48
CA LEU A 272 -1.07 -19.92 22.24
C LEU A 272 -0.70 -19.66 23.69
N GLN A 273 0.02 -20.59 24.33
CA GLN A 273 0.46 -20.43 25.71
C GLN A 273 1.55 -19.34 25.84
N ALA A 274 2.43 -19.19 24.85
CA ALA A 274 3.38 -18.08 24.80
C ALA A 274 2.64 -16.73 24.75
N ASN A 275 1.55 -16.64 24.00
CA ASN A 275 0.72 -15.45 23.91
C ASN A 275 0.06 -15.05 25.24
N GLU A 276 -0.30 -16.01 26.09
CA GLU A 276 -0.81 -15.75 27.44
C GLU A 276 0.30 -15.38 28.44
N SER A 277 1.54 -15.79 28.14
CA SER A 277 2.68 -15.60 29.04
C SER A 277 3.23 -14.17 28.95
N ALA A 278 3.55 -13.58 30.12
CA ALA A 278 4.27 -12.29 30.17
C ALA A 278 5.77 -12.40 29.83
N ASN A 279 6.30 -13.63 29.73
CA ASN A 279 7.73 -13.89 29.56
C ASN A 279 8.12 -14.18 28.09
N TYR A 280 7.14 -14.25 27.18
CA TYR A 280 7.36 -14.56 25.77
C TYR A 280 6.79 -13.47 24.88
N PRO A 281 7.39 -13.25 23.68
CA PRO A 281 6.83 -12.40 22.65
C PRO A 281 5.44 -12.88 22.22
N LYS A 282 4.61 -11.95 21.73
CA LYS A 282 3.27 -12.22 21.24
C LYS A 282 3.33 -12.57 19.75
N VAL A 283 2.70 -13.68 19.34
CA VAL A 283 2.53 -14.00 17.93
C VAL A 283 1.28 -13.33 17.38
N SER A 284 1.30 -12.94 16.08
CA SER A 284 0.16 -12.32 15.41
C SER A 284 -0.90 -13.33 15.02
N GLY A 285 -0.51 -14.56 14.73
CA GLY A 285 -1.39 -15.62 14.28
C GLY A 285 -0.65 -16.90 13.94
N ILE A 286 -1.42 -17.93 13.56
CA ILE A 286 -0.90 -19.25 13.16
C ILE A 286 -1.52 -19.66 11.82
N VAL A 287 -0.68 -20.09 10.87
CA VAL A 287 -1.10 -20.68 9.60
C VAL A 287 -0.91 -22.19 9.66
N LEU A 288 -1.99 -22.94 9.52
CA LEU A 288 -1.99 -24.39 9.41
C LEU A 288 -1.91 -24.80 7.94
N THR A 289 -0.88 -25.56 7.57
CA THR A 289 -0.58 -25.92 6.17
C THR A 289 -1.01 -27.33 5.81
N ALA A 290 -0.98 -27.64 4.51
CA ALA A 290 -1.27 -28.95 3.93
C ALA A 290 -2.72 -29.45 4.10
N GLY A 291 -3.67 -28.58 4.42
CA GLY A 291 -5.07 -28.95 4.69
C GLY A 291 -5.25 -29.82 5.94
N ILE A 292 -4.20 -29.94 6.78
CA ILE A 292 -4.23 -30.73 8.01
C ILE A 292 -4.84 -29.85 9.11
N LYS A 293 -5.92 -30.35 9.75
CA LYS A 293 -6.54 -29.71 10.93
C LYS A 293 -6.10 -30.42 12.20
N PRO A 294 -6.02 -29.71 13.33
CA PRO A 294 -5.77 -30.36 14.63
C PRO A 294 -6.86 -31.38 14.98
N ASP A 295 -6.51 -32.37 15.78
CA ASP A 295 -7.48 -33.33 16.32
C ASP A 295 -8.56 -32.65 17.17
N ASP A 296 -9.75 -33.26 17.27
CA ASP A 296 -10.89 -32.74 18.04
C ASP A 296 -10.55 -32.43 19.51
N THR A 297 -9.64 -33.19 20.10
CA THR A 297 -9.16 -32.93 21.47
C THR A 297 -8.35 -31.64 21.57
N ILE A 298 -7.57 -31.32 20.55
CA ILE A 298 -6.80 -30.07 20.47
C ILE A 298 -7.72 -28.90 20.15
N LEU A 299 -8.67 -29.09 19.25
CA LEU A 299 -9.68 -28.04 18.94
C LEU A 299 -10.47 -27.65 20.20
N LYS A 300 -10.91 -28.61 21.00
CA LYS A 300 -11.60 -28.35 22.29
C LYS A 300 -10.72 -27.61 23.29
N LEU A 301 -9.42 -27.85 23.31
CA LEU A 301 -8.50 -27.10 24.17
C LEU A 301 -8.39 -25.64 23.72
N ILE A 302 -8.30 -25.42 22.40
CA ILE A 302 -8.23 -24.06 21.81
C ILE A 302 -9.52 -23.29 22.10
N GLU A 303 -10.68 -23.91 21.90
CA GLU A 303 -12.00 -23.32 22.19
C GLU A 303 -12.16 -22.86 23.64
N GLY A 304 -11.48 -23.52 24.55
CA GLY A 304 -11.52 -23.19 26.00
C GLY A 304 -10.60 -22.05 26.43
N LEU A 305 -9.79 -21.49 25.52
CA LEU A 305 -8.88 -20.39 25.86
C LEU A 305 -9.62 -19.04 25.90
N SER A 306 -9.20 -18.17 26.81
CA SER A 306 -9.81 -16.84 27.00
C SER A 306 -9.40 -15.83 25.93
N SER A 307 -8.25 -16.04 25.30
CA SER A 307 -7.73 -15.20 24.21
C SER A 307 -7.10 -16.11 23.15
N ILE A 308 -7.59 -15.97 21.91
CA ILE A 308 -7.14 -16.82 20.80
C ILE A 308 -6.68 -15.89 19.68
N VAL A 309 -5.39 -16.00 19.30
CA VAL A 309 -4.89 -15.34 18.08
C VAL A 309 -5.51 -16.01 16.84
N PRO A 310 -5.57 -15.34 15.70
CA PRO A 310 -6.06 -15.94 14.48
C PRO A 310 -5.34 -17.25 14.14
N ILE A 311 -6.11 -18.31 13.93
CA ILE A 311 -5.63 -19.57 13.41
C ILE A 311 -6.33 -19.78 12.06
N ILE A 312 -5.53 -19.80 10.99
CA ILE A 312 -6.02 -19.92 9.63
C ILE A 312 -5.50 -21.21 9.00
N SER A 313 -6.26 -21.80 8.09
CA SER A 313 -5.93 -23.06 7.43
C SER A 313 -5.83 -22.87 5.92
N VAL A 314 -4.80 -23.48 5.31
CA VAL A 314 -4.55 -23.46 3.87
C VAL A 314 -4.29 -24.89 3.38
N THR A 315 -4.63 -25.16 2.12
CA THR A 315 -4.46 -26.51 1.51
C THR A 315 -3.03 -26.77 1.05
N GLU A 316 -2.28 -25.70 0.74
CA GLU A 316 -0.92 -25.81 0.23
C GLU A 316 0.08 -26.19 1.33
N GLY A 317 1.20 -26.79 0.90
CA GLY A 317 2.28 -27.19 1.80
C GLY A 317 3.10 -26.00 2.31
N THR A 318 3.79 -26.21 3.43
CA THR A 318 4.55 -25.19 4.16
C THR A 318 5.49 -24.36 3.27
N PHE A 319 6.25 -25.00 2.38
CA PHE A 319 7.19 -24.30 1.51
C PHE A 319 6.51 -23.33 0.54
N ALA A 320 5.41 -23.73 -0.08
CA ALA A 320 4.65 -22.89 -0.99
C ALA A 320 4.06 -21.68 -0.25
N ILE A 321 3.48 -21.89 0.93
CA ILE A 321 2.90 -20.85 1.77
C ILE A 321 3.95 -19.86 2.24
N THR A 322 5.12 -20.34 2.69
CA THR A 322 6.22 -19.46 3.10
C THR A 322 6.63 -18.50 1.99
N ASN A 323 6.77 -18.99 0.75
CA ASN A 323 7.11 -18.16 -0.40
C ASN A 323 5.98 -17.14 -0.73
N ARG A 324 4.71 -17.56 -0.67
CA ARG A 324 3.58 -16.66 -0.90
C ARG A 324 3.50 -15.57 0.15
N ILE A 325 3.59 -15.90 1.43
CA ILE A 325 3.56 -14.93 2.53
C ILE A 325 4.70 -13.92 2.38
N GLY A 326 5.92 -14.36 2.05
CA GLY A 326 7.07 -13.48 1.84
C GLY A 326 6.91 -12.49 0.68
N SER A 327 5.96 -12.73 -0.24
CA SER A 327 5.65 -11.82 -1.36
C SER A 327 4.47 -10.90 -1.10
N ILE A 328 3.74 -11.08 0.00
CA ILE A 328 2.58 -10.25 0.34
C ILE A 328 3.08 -8.86 0.72
N LYS A 329 2.53 -7.85 0.06
CA LYS A 329 2.76 -6.44 0.37
C LYS A 329 1.52 -5.88 1.03
N SER A 330 1.72 -5.20 2.14
CA SER A 330 0.63 -4.50 2.83
C SER A 330 -0.01 -3.47 1.90
N LYS A 331 -1.32 -3.37 1.99
CA LYS A 331 -2.13 -2.33 1.35
C LYS A 331 -2.86 -1.56 2.44
N ILE A 332 -3.10 -0.29 2.18
CA ILE A 332 -3.88 0.54 3.11
C ILE A 332 -5.35 0.37 2.74
N TYR A 333 -6.15 0.01 3.72
CA TYR A 333 -7.60 -0.12 3.61
C TYR A 333 -8.30 0.86 4.53
N ALA A 334 -9.56 1.21 4.20
CA ALA A 334 -10.37 2.12 4.99
C ALA A 334 -10.54 1.69 6.47
N ASN A 335 -10.43 0.39 6.73
CA ASN A 335 -10.62 -0.22 8.06
C ASN A 335 -9.32 -0.41 8.85
N ASN A 336 -8.16 -0.09 8.28
CA ASN A 336 -6.90 -0.17 9.03
C ASN A 336 -6.90 0.89 10.15
N LYS A 337 -6.71 0.43 11.38
CA LYS A 337 -6.67 1.30 12.58
C LYS A 337 -5.28 1.85 12.82
#